data_73e6b5a637f1cc46dfcefc82f418a312
#
_entry.id   73e6b5a637f1cc46dfcefc82f418a312
#
_cell.length_a   1.000
_cell.length_b   1.000
_cell.length_c   1.000
_cell.angle_alpha   90.00
_cell.angle_beta   90.00
_cell.angle_gamma   90.00
#
_symmetry.space_group_name_H-M   'P 1'
#
loop_
_entity.id
_entity.type
_entity.pdbx_description
1 polymer ?
#
loop_
_entity_poly.entity_id
_entity_poly.type
_entity_poly.pdbx_seq_one_letter_code
_entity_poly.pdbx_strand_id
1 'polypeptide(L)'
;MSRSHSVRDSDAIKALEDRRYRAMLAGDTAVLDELCSDNLIYTHSKADHDDKASYLRKVGTRYFTYLEITHPADRILVVGGAALVTGRMTAKVLVEGTIVHVDNRYLAVWVREHGAWKFVAYQPTPIINS
;
A
#
# COMPACT_ATOMS: atom_id res chain seq x y z
N MET A 1 16.93 18.11 -16.19
CA MET A 1 16.21 17.00 -16.82
C MET A 1 15.82 15.96 -15.80
N SER A 2 16.78 15.39 -15.07
CA SER A 2 16.50 14.41 -14.02
C SER A 2 15.53 14.93 -12.93
N ARG A 3 15.63 16.24 -12.63
CA ARG A 3 14.76 16.87 -11.63
C ARG A 3 13.29 16.85 -12.02
N SER A 4 12.98 17.16 -13.30
CA SER A 4 11.61 17.12 -13.82
C SER A 4 11.05 15.72 -13.80
N HIS A 5 11.86 14.71 -14.15
CA HIS A 5 11.44 13.31 -14.10
C HIS A 5 11.14 12.88 -12.67
N SER A 6 12.01 13.22 -11.71
CA SER A 6 11.82 12.87 -10.30
C SER A 6 10.55 13.48 -9.73
N VAL A 7 10.26 14.75 -10.03
CA VAL A 7 9.05 15.43 -9.56
C VAL A 7 7.81 14.78 -10.15
N ARG A 8 7.81 14.49 -11.46
CA ARG A 8 6.68 13.82 -12.12
C ARG A 8 6.47 12.42 -11.60
N ASP A 9 7.55 11.68 -11.38
CA ASP A 9 7.46 10.33 -10.84
C ASP A 9 6.94 10.36 -9.40
N SER A 10 7.41 11.30 -8.57
CA SER A 10 6.91 11.45 -7.20
C SER A 10 5.41 11.77 -7.18
N ASP A 11 4.95 12.66 -8.06
CA ASP A 11 3.53 13.00 -8.17
C ASP A 11 2.72 11.80 -8.64
N ALA A 12 3.24 11.03 -9.60
CA ALA A 12 2.59 9.81 -10.06
C ALA A 12 2.46 8.78 -8.96
N ILE A 13 3.51 8.58 -8.17
CA ILE A 13 3.51 7.64 -7.05
C ILE A 13 2.52 8.08 -5.98
N LYS A 14 2.45 9.37 -5.68
CA LYS A 14 1.48 9.91 -4.73
C LYS A 14 0.05 9.61 -5.17
N ALA A 15 -0.25 9.83 -6.44
CA ALA A 15 -1.57 9.54 -7.01
C ALA A 15 -1.88 8.05 -6.96
N LEU A 16 -0.90 7.20 -7.23
CA LEU A 16 -1.06 5.73 -7.17
C LEU A 16 -1.28 5.25 -5.74
N GLU A 17 -0.57 5.82 -4.77
CA GLU A 17 -0.80 5.51 -3.35
C GLU A 17 -2.22 5.89 -2.93
N ASP A 18 -2.70 7.06 -3.32
CA ASP A 18 -4.07 7.48 -3.03
C ASP A 18 -5.08 6.52 -3.67
N ARG A 19 -4.84 6.12 -4.91
CA ARG A 19 -5.71 5.18 -5.62
C ARG A 19 -5.73 3.82 -4.94
N ARG A 20 -4.57 3.35 -4.48
CA ARG A 20 -4.45 2.08 -3.79
C ARG A 20 -5.26 2.07 -2.49
N TYR A 21 -5.11 3.11 -1.67
CA TYR A 21 -5.85 3.20 -0.41
C TYR A 21 -7.36 3.35 -0.63
N ARG A 22 -7.78 4.09 -1.66
CA ARG A 22 -9.20 4.18 -2.01
C ARG A 22 -9.76 2.81 -2.43
N ALA A 23 -8.98 2.04 -3.17
CA ALA A 23 -9.39 0.69 -3.56
C ALA A 23 -9.52 -0.24 -2.35
N MET A 24 -8.62 -0.11 -1.37
CA MET A 24 -8.71 -0.86 -0.11
C MET A 24 -10.01 -0.52 0.63
N LEU A 25 -10.34 0.76 0.74
CA LEU A 25 -11.58 1.19 1.40
C LEU A 25 -12.83 0.67 0.68
N ALA A 26 -12.81 0.67 -0.63
CA ALA A 26 -13.94 0.23 -1.46
C ALA A 26 -14.02 -1.28 -1.62
N GLY A 27 -12.96 -2.02 -1.26
CA GLY A 27 -12.87 -3.45 -1.55
C GLY A 27 -12.77 -3.71 -3.06
N ASP A 28 -12.17 -2.79 -3.81
CA ASP A 28 -12.08 -2.85 -5.27
C ASP A 28 -10.90 -3.70 -5.71
N THR A 29 -11.15 -5.01 -5.82
CA THR A 29 -10.11 -5.96 -6.19
C THR A 29 -9.64 -5.79 -7.63
N ALA A 30 -10.47 -5.29 -8.52
CA ALA A 30 -10.06 -5.06 -9.92
C ALA A 30 -8.97 -3.98 -9.99
N VAL A 31 -9.15 -2.89 -9.25
CA VAL A 31 -8.13 -1.83 -9.18
C VAL A 31 -6.86 -2.35 -8.50
N LEU A 32 -6.99 -3.06 -7.39
CA LEU A 32 -5.83 -3.62 -6.71
C LEU A 32 -5.09 -4.63 -7.58
N ASP A 33 -5.80 -5.44 -8.35
CA ASP A 33 -5.18 -6.36 -9.30
C ASP A 33 -4.34 -5.61 -10.35
N GLU A 34 -4.87 -4.51 -10.86
CA GLU A 34 -4.14 -3.67 -11.82
C GLU A 34 -2.89 -3.04 -11.19
N LEU A 35 -2.98 -2.56 -9.96
CA LEU A 35 -1.89 -1.84 -9.31
C LEU A 35 -0.79 -2.75 -8.79
N CYS A 36 -1.14 -3.97 -8.35
CA CYS A 36 -0.18 -4.86 -7.71
C CYS A 36 0.68 -5.61 -8.71
N SER A 37 1.98 -5.69 -8.41
CA SER A 37 2.89 -6.58 -9.12
C SER A 37 2.51 -8.03 -8.86
N ASP A 38 2.73 -8.91 -9.83
CA ASP A 38 2.56 -10.35 -9.62
C ASP A 38 3.54 -10.89 -8.57
N ASN A 39 4.60 -10.13 -8.27
CA ASN A 39 5.61 -10.48 -7.28
C ASN A 39 5.37 -9.81 -5.93
N LEU A 40 4.18 -9.33 -5.66
CA LEU A 40 3.85 -8.60 -4.44
C LEU A 40 4.23 -9.38 -3.18
N ILE A 41 4.88 -8.68 -2.24
CA ILE A 41 5.14 -9.14 -0.88
C ILE A 41 4.42 -8.16 0.05
N TYR A 42 3.34 -8.60 0.66
CA TYR A 42 2.55 -7.74 1.55
C TYR A 42 2.61 -8.27 2.98
N THR A 43 3.26 -7.52 3.86
CA THR A 43 3.36 -7.88 5.27
C THR A 43 2.29 -7.12 6.04
N HIS A 44 1.62 -7.81 6.94
CA HIS A 44 0.60 -7.23 7.84
C HIS A 44 1.20 -6.89 9.19
N SER A 45 0.48 -6.10 9.98
CA SER A 45 0.97 -5.58 11.26
C SER A 45 1.38 -6.66 12.25
N LYS A 46 0.79 -7.84 12.15
CA LYS A 46 1.09 -8.98 13.05
C LYS A 46 2.14 -9.92 12.48
N ALA A 47 2.87 -9.49 11.46
CA ALA A 47 3.97 -10.20 10.80
C ALA A 47 3.55 -11.32 9.84
N ASP A 48 2.28 -11.62 9.71
CA ASP A 48 1.82 -12.50 8.63
C ASP A 48 1.90 -11.78 7.30
N HIS A 49 2.10 -12.52 6.23
CA HIS A 49 2.25 -11.91 4.91
C HIS A 49 1.45 -12.64 3.85
N ASP A 50 1.15 -11.91 2.79
CA ASP A 50 0.41 -12.40 1.64
C ASP A 50 1.20 -12.16 0.35
N ASP A 51 1.00 -13.02 -0.63
CA ASP A 51 1.32 -12.72 -2.02
C ASP A 51 0.13 -12.00 -2.66
N LYS A 52 0.23 -11.68 -3.95
CA LYS A 52 -0.84 -10.97 -4.65
C LYS A 52 -2.16 -11.74 -4.61
N ALA A 53 -2.13 -13.04 -4.90
CA ALA A 53 -3.34 -13.86 -4.97
C ALA A 53 -4.06 -13.93 -3.63
N SER A 54 -3.33 -14.19 -2.54
CA SER A 54 -3.93 -14.28 -1.22
C SER A 54 -4.41 -12.92 -0.71
N TYR A 55 -3.66 -11.85 -1.00
CA TYR A 55 -4.06 -10.50 -0.63
C TYR A 55 -5.38 -10.11 -1.30
N LEU A 56 -5.48 -10.31 -2.62
CA LEU A 56 -6.71 -9.99 -3.37
C LEU A 56 -7.89 -10.83 -2.91
N ARG A 57 -7.65 -12.10 -2.61
CA ARG A 57 -8.70 -12.99 -2.11
C ARG A 57 -9.24 -12.50 -0.76
N LYS A 58 -8.36 -12.09 0.15
CA LYS A 58 -8.78 -11.58 1.47
C LYS A 58 -9.57 -10.29 1.34
N VAL A 59 -9.18 -9.39 0.44
CA VAL A 59 -9.94 -8.17 0.19
C VAL A 59 -11.30 -8.52 -0.42
N GLY A 60 -11.32 -9.39 -1.41
CA GLY A 60 -12.55 -9.75 -2.15
C GLY A 60 -13.55 -10.52 -1.31
N THR A 61 -13.09 -11.38 -0.42
CA THR A 61 -13.97 -12.16 0.47
C THR A 61 -14.32 -11.42 1.76
N ARG A 62 -13.83 -10.19 1.90
CA ARG A 62 -14.07 -9.37 3.09
C ARG A 62 -13.51 -9.98 4.37
N TYR A 63 -12.43 -10.73 4.27
CA TYR A 63 -11.69 -11.20 5.44
C TYR A 63 -11.31 -10.02 6.31
N PHE A 64 -10.86 -8.91 5.68
CA PHE A 64 -10.74 -7.63 6.34
C PHE A 64 -11.49 -6.57 5.52
N THR A 65 -12.18 -5.67 6.21
CA THR A 65 -12.90 -4.56 5.61
C THR A 65 -12.37 -3.28 6.21
N TYR A 66 -11.78 -2.41 5.39
CA TYR A 66 -11.28 -1.13 5.85
C TYR A 66 -12.44 -0.15 5.98
N LEU A 67 -12.64 0.38 7.19
CA LEU A 67 -13.72 1.34 7.47
C LEU A 67 -13.25 2.78 7.30
N GLU A 68 -12.02 3.07 7.69
CA GLU A 68 -11.37 4.36 7.45
C GLU A 68 -9.86 4.16 7.43
N ILE A 69 -9.17 4.98 6.65
CA ILE A 69 -7.72 4.95 6.51
C ILE A 69 -7.20 6.38 6.43
N THR A 70 -6.14 6.70 7.18
CA THR A 70 -5.33 7.89 6.96
C THR A 70 -3.93 7.43 6.61
N HIS A 71 -3.27 8.14 5.67
CA HIS A 71 -1.97 7.67 5.18
C HIS A 71 -1.05 8.83 4.75
N PRO A 72 -0.80 9.82 5.61
CA PRO A 72 0.12 10.89 5.22
C PRO A 72 1.51 10.32 4.94
N ALA A 73 2.06 10.67 3.78
CA ALA A 73 3.40 10.27 3.41
C ALA A 73 4.41 11.29 3.97
N ASP A 74 5.50 10.78 4.56
CA ASP A 74 6.61 11.63 5.01
C ASP A 74 7.58 11.90 3.87
N ARG A 75 7.81 10.90 3.02
CA ARG A 75 8.79 10.98 1.96
C ARG A 75 8.45 10.03 0.82
N ILE A 76 8.68 10.51 -0.39
CA ILE A 76 8.66 9.69 -1.59
C ILE A 76 10.03 9.83 -2.24
N LEU A 77 10.76 8.73 -2.37
CA LEU A 77 12.08 8.68 -2.94
C LEU A 77 12.06 7.84 -4.21
N VAL A 78 12.37 8.45 -5.34
CA VAL A 78 12.45 7.73 -6.62
C VAL A 78 13.92 7.46 -6.92
N VAL A 79 14.26 6.18 -7.11
CA VAL A 79 15.63 5.75 -7.40
C VAL A 79 15.57 4.80 -8.59
N GLY A 80 15.98 5.28 -9.77
CA GLY A 80 15.92 4.49 -10.99
C GLY A 80 14.50 4.00 -11.26
N GLY A 81 14.34 2.70 -11.40
CA GLY A 81 13.04 2.07 -11.64
C GLY A 81 12.26 1.72 -10.37
N ALA A 82 12.64 2.27 -9.22
CA ALA A 82 11.96 2.00 -7.95
C ALA A 82 11.53 3.29 -7.28
N ALA A 83 10.46 3.22 -6.50
CA ALA A 83 10.00 4.32 -5.66
C ALA A 83 9.70 3.80 -4.26
N LEU A 84 10.20 4.49 -3.27
CA LEU A 84 10.03 4.15 -1.86
C LEU A 84 9.15 5.23 -1.22
N VAL A 85 8.09 4.79 -0.55
CA VAL A 85 7.18 5.70 0.16
C VAL A 85 7.22 5.35 1.64
N THR A 86 7.53 6.33 2.48
CA THR A 86 7.44 6.15 3.92
C THR A 86 6.40 7.10 4.49
N GLY A 87 5.76 6.69 5.56
CA GLY A 87 4.75 7.49 6.21
C GLY A 87 4.12 6.80 7.40
N ARG A 88 2.98 7.32 7.81
CA ARG A 88 2.20 6.74 8.90
C ARG A 88 0.81 6.40 8.37
N MET A 89 0.35 5.21 8.69
CA MET A 89 -0.98 4.76 8.29
C MET A 89 -1.77 4.42 9.55
N THR A 90 -2.94 5.05 9.69
CA THR A 90 -3.90 4.68 10.73
C THR A 90 -5.15 4.15 10.04
N ALA A 91 -5.77 3.16 10.65
CA ALA A 91 -6.96 2.58 10.06
C ALA A 91 -7.87 1.96 11.12
N LYS A 92 -9.15 1.94 10.80
CA LYS A 92 -10.12 1.05 11.44
C LYS A 92 -10.41 -0.06 10.47
N VAL A 93 -10.21 -1.30 10.89
CA VAL A 93 -10.39 -2.48 10.05
C VAL A 93 -11.31 -3.45 10.76
N LEU A 94 -12.32 -3.91 10.05
CA LEU A 94 -13.19 -4.99 10.54
C LEU A 94 -12.55 -6.31 10.10
N VAL A 95 -12.14 -7.13 11.06
CA VAL A 95 -11.50 -8.43 10.80
C VAL A 95 -12.32 -9.49 11.51
N GLU A 96 -12.98 -10.34 10.75
CA GLU A 96 -13.81 -11.44 11.29
C GLU A 96 -14.77 -10.96 12.39
N GLY A 97 -15.45 -9.83 12.14
CA GLY A 97 -16.45 -9.30 13.07
C GLY A 97 -15.89 -8.43 14.19
N THR A 98 -14.58 -8.26 14.28
CA THR A 98 -13.93 -7.45 15.32
C THR A 98 -13.27 -6.22 14.70
N ILE A 99 -13.51 -5.05 15.30
CA ILE A 99 -12.87 -3.81 14.86
C ILE A 99 -11.47 -3.76 15.46
N VAL A 100 -10.48 -3.63 14.56
CA VAL A 100 -9.07 -3.51 14.92
C VAL A 100 -8.59 -2.12 14.53
N HIS A 101 -7.89 -1.45 15.45
CA HIS A 101 -7.26 -0.17 15.20
C HIS A 101 -5.81 -0.39 14.82
N VAL A 102 -5.41 0.18 13.68
CA VAL A 102 -4.06 0.05 13.15
C VAL A 102 -3.38 1.40 13.22
N ASP A 103 -2.14 1.44 13.70
CA ASP A 103 -1.31 2.64 13.73
C ASP A 103 0.13 2.21 13.46
N ASN A 104 0.56 2.41 12.22
CA ASN A 104 1.85 1.92 11.74
C ASN A 104 2.66 3.01 11.07
N ARG A 105 3.98 2.94 11.23
CA ARG A 105 4.90 3.46 10.22
C ARG A 105 4.93 2.44 9.09
N TYR A 106 5.11 2.88 7.85
CA TYR A 106 5.12 1.94 6.74
C TYR A 106 6.20 2.28 5.71
N LEU A 107 6.63 1.24 5.01
CA LEU A 107 7.40 1.35 3.79
C LEU A 107 6.60 0.68 2.68
N ALA A 108 6.28 1.45 1.65
CA ALA A 108 5.64 0.94 0.44
C ALA A 108 6.63 1.07 -0.72
N VAL A 109 6.72 0.06 -1.54
CA VAL A 109 7.66 0.03 -2.66
C VAL A 109 6.91 -0.20 -3.96
N TRP A 110 7.19 0.67 -4.94
CA TRP A 110 6.70 0.58 -6.30
C TRP A 110 7.88 0.36 -7.24
N VAL A 111 7.67 -0.42 -8.29
CA VAL A 111 8.70 -0.67 -9.31
C VAL A 111 8.10 -0.49 -10.70
N ARG A 112 8.94 -0.08 -11.65
CA ARG A 112 8.52 -0.07 -13.05
C ARG A 112 8.62 -1.47 -13.62
N GLU A 113 7.49 -1.97 -14.09
CA GLU A 113 7.41 -3.25 -14.78
C GLU A 113 6.67 -3.01 -16.08
N HIS A 114 7.31 -3.33 -17.20
CA HIS A 114 6.71 -3.17 -18.53
C HIS A 114 6.16 -1.75 -18.78
N GLY A 115 6.90 -0.74 -18.32
CA GLY A 115 6.54 0.66 -18.52
C GLY A 115 5.52 1.24 -17.55
N ALA A 116 5.07 0.47 -16.58
CA ALA A 116 4.09 0.93 -15.58
C ALA A 116 4.61 0.75 -14.17
N TRP A 117 4.22 1.66 -13.26
CA TRP A 117 4.52 1.51 -11.85
C TRP A 117 3.61 0.44 -11.25
N LYS A 118 4.20 -0.54 -10.57
CA LYS A 118 3.49 -1.61 -9.87
C LYS A 118 3.89 -1.66 -8.41
N PHE A 119 2.90 -1.89 -7.56
CA PHE A 119 3.09 -2.02 -6.11
C PHE A 119 3.67 -3.40 -5.81
N VAL A 120 4.88 -3.45 -5.26
CA VAL A 120 5.62 -4.71 -5.11
C VAL A 120 5.86 -5.12 -3.67
N ALA A 121 5.86 -4.19 -2.73
CA ALA A 121 6.13 -4.53 -1.34
C ALA A 121 5.50 -3.55 -0.37
N TYR A 122 5.07 -4.06 0.77
CA TYR A 122 4.56 -3.26 1.88
C TYR A 122 5.07 -3.84 3.19
N GLN A 123 5.66 -2.99 4.02
CA GLN A 123 6.21 -3.39 5.30
C GLN A 123 5.77 -2.40 6.38
N PRO A 124 4.77 -2.74 7.20
CA PRO A 124 4.34 -1.90 8.31
C PRO A 124 5.17 -2.22 9.56
N THR A 125 5.30 -1.21 10.40
CA THR A 125 5.90 -1.36 11.73
C THR A 125 4.95 -0.71 12.72
N PRO A 126 4.33 -1.47 13.62
CA PRO A 126 3.40 -0.91 14.59
C PRO A 126 4.07 0.15 15.47
N ILE A 127 3.37 1.26 15.69
CA ILE A 127 3.82 2.29 16.62
C ILE A 127 3.37 1.88 18.01
N ILE A 128 4.34 1.74 18.90
CA ILE A 128 4.09 1.34 20.28
C ILE A 128 4.09 2.60 21.13
N ASN A 129 2.95 2.83 21.77
CA ASN A 129 2.83 3.93 22.73
C ASN A 129 3.22 3.43 24.11
N SER A 130 4.25 4.03 24.66
CA SER A 130 4.73 3.68 26.00
C SER A 130 4.05 4.53 27.08
#